data_e9e8b0491c02dd11fab85533be9f497f
#
_entry.id   e9e8b0491c02dd11fab85533be9f497f
#
_cell.length_a   1.000
_cell.length_b   1.000
_cell.length_c   1.000
_cell.angle_alpha   90.00
_cell.angle_beta   90.00
_cell.angle_gamma   90.00
#
_symmetry.space_group_name_H-M   'P 1'
#
loop_
_entity.id
_entity.type
_entity.pdbx_description
1 polymer ?
#
loop_
_entity_poly.entity_id
_entity_poly.type
_entity_poly.pdbx_seq_one_letter_code
_entity_poly.pdbx_strand_id
1 'polypeptide(L)'
;MSEIQKHDHLLIETPPTVIGFSSVRSFGAEFRSRPRNRATHGELLESQWRAIWAKHDEDEATKPHIVALPAKDGIYVHFEGAPDCNLKIDSLEDKRQGIVLLNAMTHLSSDESGEHEVENAVVYVPNNKRNSFLKKIEDYVQSEPSEKGTFKNQKLMESIEKIRFAFWDSMWTGRPEDRPQDTPLWCEVWLRNDKRTVVDANVENVTRFFEICAKLNIAHKNQILFFPERNVCMIKANAEQLQQLMDN
;
A
#
# COMPACT_ATOMS: atom_id res chain seq x y z
N MET A 1 4.55 -47.38 0.27
CA MET A 1 5.24 -46.63 -0.80
C MET A 1 4.22 -45.62 -1.31
N SER A 2 4.33 -44.35 -0.93
CA SER A 2 3.43 -43.29 -1.40
C SER A 2 3.83 -42.94 -2.84
N GLU A 3 2.90 -43.01 -3.75
CA GLU A 3 3.08 -42.52 -5.11
C GLU A 3 3.37 -41.02 -5.03
N ILE A 4 4.53 -40.63 -5.50
CA ILE A 4 4.85 -39.21 -5.73
C ILE A 4 3.94 -38.75 -6.87
N GLN A 5 2.93 -37.97 -6.56
CA GLN A 5 2.05 -37.36 -7.53
C GLN A 5 2.92 -36.43 -8.40
N LYS A 6 3.17 -36.80 -9.64
CA LYS A 6 3.85 -35.95 -10.61
C LYS A 6 2.91 -34.80 -10.95
N HIS A 7 3.30 -33.59 -10.58
CA HIS A 7 2.62 -32.40 -11.07
C HIS A 7 3.03 -32.14 -12.51
N ASP A 8 2.07 -31.85 -13.36
CA ASP A 8 2.34 -31.44 -14.73
C ASP A 8 3.14 -30.14 -14.71
N HIS A 9 4.29 -30.15 -15.36
CA HIS A 9 5.08 -28.94 -15.53
C HIS A 9 4.43 -28.06 -16.61
N LEU A 10 4.40 -26.75 -16.39
CA LEU A 10 4.00 -25.80 -17.41
C LEU A 10 5.04 -25.84 -18.54
N LEU A 11 4.67 -26.40 -19.70
CA LEU A 11 5.48 -26.36 -20.90
C LEU A 11 5.21 -25.04 -21.62
N ILE A 12 6.21 -24.17 -21.66
CA ILE A 12 6.17 -22.94 -22.47
C ILE A 12 6.63 -23.33 -23.87
N GLU A 13 5.69 -23.56 -24.78
CA GLU A 13 5.97 -24.02 -26.16
C GLU A 13 6.52 -22.90 -27.08
N THR A 14 6.35 -21.66 -26.69
CA THR A 14 6.91 -20.51 -27.45
C THR A 14 8.33 -20.20 -26.97
N PRO A 15 9.29 -19.99 -27.90
CA PRO A 15 10.63 -19.57 -27.49
C PRO A 15 10.52 -18.30 -26.65
N PRO A 16 11.18 -18.23 -25.48
CA PRO A 16 11.09 -17.07 -24.61
C PRO A 16 11.59 -15.85 -25.37
N THR A 17 10.75 -14.84 -25.48
CA THR A 17 11.22 -13.52 -25.88
C THR A 17 12.09 -13.00 -24.75
N VAL A 18 13.40 -12.97 -24.96
CA VAL A 18 14.33 -12.40 -23.99
C VAL A 18 14.09 -10.89 -23.94
N ILE A 19 13.21 -10.46 -23.07
CA ILE A 19 13.09 -9.05 -22.72
C ILE A 19 14.25 -8.78 -21.75
N GLY A 20 15.26 -8.04 -22.21
CA GLY A 20 16.33 -7.59 -21.34
C GLY A 20 15.74 -6.71 -20.24
N PHE A 21 15.62 -7.26 -19.03
CA PHE A 21 15.30 -6.46 -17.86
C PHE A 21 16.57 -5.71 -17.44
N SER A 22 16.70 -4.48 -17.89
CA SER A 22 17.61 -3.55 -17.25
C SER A 22 16.87 -2.90 -16.08
N SER A 23 17.24 -3.25 -14.86
CA SER A 23 16.92 -2.41 -13.72
C SER A 23 17.58 -1.06 -13.95
N VAL A 24 16.81 -0.10 -14.42
CA VAL A 24 17.24 1.30 -14.46
C VAL A 24 17.19 1.82 -13.01
N ARG A 25 18.03 1.26 -12.14
CA ARG A 25 18.55 2.04 -11.03
C ARG A 25 19.55 2.99 -11.68
N SER A 26 19.09 4.15 -12.08
CA SER A 26 20.01 5.24 -12.36
C SER A 26 20.73 5.55 -11.05
N PHE A 27 21.91 4.96 -10.87
CA PHE A 27 22.85 5.38 -9.85
C PHE A 27 23.15 6.85 -10.16
N GLY A 28 22.58 7.77 -9.34
CA GLY A 28 22.77 9.20 -9.49
C GLY A 28 21.60 9.99 -10.09
N ALA A 29 20.42 9.41 -10.26
CA ALA A 29 19.24 10.23 -10.52
C ALA A 29 19.04 11.20 -9.35
N GLU A 30 19.09 12.47 -9.64
CA GLU A 30 18.87 13.52 -8.66
C GLU A 30 17.45 13.37 -8.09
N PHE A 31 17.33 13.34 -6.77
CA PHE A 31 16.02 13.31 -6.11
C PHE A 31 15.29 14.60 -6.41
N ARG A 32 14.25 14.52 -7.22
CA ARG A 32 13.44 15.65 -7.61
C ARG A 32 12.41 15.94 -6.52
N SER A 33 12.48 17.11 -5.92
CA SER A 33 11.47 17.61 -4.98
C SER A 33 11.05 19.02 -5.37
N ARG A 34 9.84 19.37 -5.01
CA ARG A 34 9.30 20.73 -5.21
C ARG A 34 9.47 21.52 -3.93
N PRO A 35 10.27 22.61 -3.91
CA PRO A 35 10.38 23.47 -2.74
C PRO A 35 9.01 24.01 -2.30
N ARG A 36 8.76 24.00 -1.01
CA ARG A 36 7.47 24.38 -0.39
C ARG A 36 7.67 25.43 0.70
N ASN A 37 6.64 26.24 0.91
CA ASN A 37 6.57 26.97 2.17
C ASN A 37 6.29 25.97 3.30
N ARG A 38 7.28 25.77 4.18
CA ARG A 38 7.25 24.73 5.23
C ARG A 38 6.06 24.86 6.18
N ALA A 39 5.74 26.10 6.60
CA ALA A 39 4.65 26.33 7.54
C ALA A 39 3.30 25.95 6.90
N THR A 40 2.96 26.54 5.77
CA THR A 40 1.69 26.28 5.09
C THR A 40 1.56 24.83 4.63
N HIS A 41 2.66 24.24 4.12
CA HIS A 41 2.64 22.86 3.68
C HIS A 41 2.53 21.87 4.85
N GLY A 42 3.23 22.16 5.97
CA GLY A 42 3.12 21.37 7.18
C GLY A 42 1.70 21.40 7.76
N GLU A 43 1.06 22.57 7.82
CA GLU A 43 -0.34 22.71 8.22
C GLU A 43 -1.30 21.91 7.34
N LEU A 44 -1.09 21.91 6.02
CA LEU A 44 -1.88 21.12 5.09
C LEU A 44 -1.76 19.62 5.38
N LEU A 45 -0.53 19.10 5.47
CA LEU A 45 -0.28 17.68 5.74
C LEU A 45 -0.80 17.26 7.12
N GLU A 46 -0.64 18.10 8.13
CA GLU A 46 -1.18 17.86 9.48
C GLU A 46 -2.70 17.82 9.47
N SER A 47 -3.34 18.75 8.80
CA SER A 47 -4.81 18.79 8.65
C SER A 47 -5.34 17.52 7.98
N GLN A 48 -4.73 17.10 6.86
CA GLN A 48 -5.09 15.88 6.16
C GLN A 48 -4.90 14.63 7.03
N TRP A 49 -3.78 14.55 7.74
CA TRP A 49 -3.49 13.43 8.64
C TRP A 49 -4.50 13.34 9.79
N ARG A 50 -4.82 14.45 10.42
CA ARG A 50 -5.82 14.50 11.50
C ARG A 50 -7.21 14.14 11.00
N ALA A 51 -7.59 14.60 9.80
CA ALA A 51 -8.89 14.28 9.21
C ALA A 51 -9.05 12.77 8.92
N ILE A 52 -7.98 12.09 8.47
CA ILE A 52 -7.98 10.65 8.26
C ILE A 52 -8.27 9.89 9.56
N TRP A 53 -7.58 10.27 10.64
CA TRP A 53 -7.75 9.60 11.94
C TRP A 53 -9.10 9.92 12.59
N ALA A 54 -9.60 11.16 12.44
CA ALA A 54 -10.91 11.53 12.93
C ALA A 54 -12.01 10.70 12.24
N LYS A 55 -11.89 10.52 10.91
CA LYS A 55 -12.80 9.65 10.16
C LYS A 55 -12.72 8.20 10.61
N HIS A 56 -11.50 7.67 10.82
CA HIS A 56 -11.33 6.31 11.33
C HIS A 56 -11.99 6.11 12.70
N ASP A 57 -11.77 7.06 13.63
CA ASP A 57 -12.36 6.99 14.98
C ASP A 57 -13.91 7.07 14.92
N GLU A 58 -14.49 7.83 13.98
CA GLU A 58 -15.92 7.92 13.73
C GLU A 58 -16.47 6.61 13.14
N ASP A 59 -15.79 6.08 12.12
CA ASP A 59 -16.17 4.82 11.47
C ASP A 59 -16.13 3.65 12.46
N GLU A 60 -15.09 3.55 13.30
CA GLU A 60 -14.99 2.54 14.36
C GLU A 60 -16.11 2.65 15.42
N ALA A 61 -16.50 3.88 15.78
CA ALA A 61 -17.58 4.10 16.74
C ALA A 61 -18.96 3.71 16.21
N THR A 62 -19.14 3.74 14.88
CA THR A 62 -20.42 3.49 14.19
C THR A 62 -20.53 2.10 13.60
N LYS A 63 -19.40 1.38 13.42
CA LYS A 63 -19.41 0.01 12.90
C LYS A 63 -20.24 -0.90 13.78
N PRO A 64 -21.23 -1.60 13.20
CA PRO A 64 -21.86 -2.69 13.94
C PRO A 64 -20.77 -3.69 14.28
N HIS A 65 -20.59 -4.02 15.57
CA HIS A 65 -19.72 -5.12 15.99
C HIS A 65 -20.25 -6.42 15.39
N ILE A 66 -19.86 -6.71 14.17
CA ILE A 66 -20.00 -8.03 13.59
C ILE A 66 -18.98 -8.89 14.34
N VAL A 67 -19.46 -9.55 15.39
CA VAL A 67 -18.72 -10.27 16.45
C VAL A 67 -17.72 -11.33 15.95
N ALA A 68 -17.46 -11.40 14.66
CA ALA A 68 -16.76 -12.52 14.06
C ALA A 68 -15.44 -12.21 13.34
N LEU A 69 -15.09 -10.94 13.15
CA LEU A 69 -13.83 -10.57 12.51
C LEU A 69 -12.93 -9.87 13.53
N PRO A 70 -11.64 -10.24 13.61
CA PRO A 70 -10.72 -9.53 14.50
C PRO A 70 -10.61 -8.08 14.00
N ALA A 71 -10.78 -7.14 14.93
CA ALA A 71 -10.65 -5.73 14.62
C ALA A 71 -9.26 -5.44 14.02
N LYS A 72 -9.22 -4.69 12.95
CA LYS A 72 -7.98 -4.18 12.36
C LYS A 72 -7.36 -3.17 13.31
N ASP A 73 -6.13 -3.39 13.72
CA ASP A 73 -5.40 -2.51 14.65
C ASP A 73 -4.65 -1.39 13.90
N GLY A 74 -5.31 -0.71 12.97
CA GLY A 74 -4.68 0.37 12.21
C GLY A 74 -5.43 0.75 10.94
N ILE A 75 -4.84 1.64 10.17
CA ILE A 75 -5.41 2.19 8.93
C ILE A 75 -4.46 2.03 7.75
N TYR A 76 -5.03 2.07 6.56
CA TYR A 76 -4.28 2.22 5.32
C TYR A 76 -4.31 3.68 4.88
N VAL A 77 -3.13 4.24 4.66
CA VAL A 77 -2.93 5.64 4.25
C VAL A 77 -2.32 5.69 2.87
N HIS A 78 -2.93 6.48 2.00
CA HIS A 78 -2.41 6.75 0.66
C HIS A 78 -1.64 8.07 0.67
N PHE A 79 -0.38 7.99 0.25
CA PHE A 79 0.48 9.13 0.00
C PHE A 79 0.61 9.34 -1.50
N GLU A 80 0.32 10.54 -1.96
CA GLU A 80 0.45 10.97 -3.35
C GLU A 80 1.63 11.92 -3.46
N GLY A 81 2.55 11.64 -4.38
CA GLY A 81 3.70 12.47 -4.68
C GLY A 81 3.32 13.69 -5.50
N ALA A 82 4.17 14.70 -5.49
CA ALA A 82 4.02 15.84 -6.39
C ALA A 82 4.31 15.41 -7.84
N PRO A 83 3.59 15.99 -8.84
CA PRO A 83 3.83 15.71 -10.24
C PRO A 83 5.30 15.89 -10.63
N ASP A 84 5.85 14.94 -11.38
CA ASP A 84 7.24 14.88 -11.86
C ASP A 84 8.31 14.94 -10.75
N CYS A 85 7.91 14.66 -9.50
CA CYS A 85 8.78 14.59 -8.35
C CYS A 85 8.83 13.17 -7.79
N ASN A 86 9.95 12.83 -7.14
CA ASN A 86 10.08 11.52 -6.51
C ASN A 86 9.46 11.55 -5.11
N LEU A 87 8.58 10.61 -4.82
CA LEU A 87 8.09 10.36 -3.47
C LEU A 87 9.17 9.64 -2.64
N LYS A 88 9.48 10.14 -1.45
CA LYS A 88 10.50 9.55 -0.57
C LYS A 88 9.97 8.29 0.12
N ILE A 89 9.68 7.26 -0.68
CA ILE A 89 9.00 6.02 -0.29
C ILE A 89 9.71 5.32 0.88
N ASP A 90 11.04 5.21 0.85
CA ASP A 90 11.83 4.57 1.91
C ASP A 90 11.62 5.19 3.29
N SER A 91 11.24 6.48 3.34
CA SER A 91 11.00 7.21 4.59
C SER A 91 9.57 7.09 5.11
N LEU A 92 8.68 6.48 4.33
CA LEU A 92 7.29 6.19 4.73
C LEU A 92 7.18 4.89 5.53
N GLU A 93 8.14 3.97 5.38
CA GLU A 93 8.17 2.70 6.11
C GLU A 93 8.99 2.83 7.41
N ASP A 94 8.50 2.23 8.48
CA ASP A 94 9.25 1.96 9.71
C ASP A 94 8.87 0.59 10.28
N LYS A 95 9.58 -0.43 9.83
CA LYS A 95 9.32 -1.83 10.22
C LYS A 95 9.41 -2.06 11.72
N ARG A 96 10.26 -1.27 12.44
CA ARG A 96 10.41 -1.39 13.90
C ARG A 96 9.17 -0.91 14.64
N GLN A 97 8.45 0.04 14.05
CA GLN A 97 7.20 0.54 14.59
C GLN A 97 5.95 -0.15 14.02
N GLY A 98 6.12 -1.12 13.13
CA GLY A 98 5.02 -1.78 12.44
C GLY A 98 4.36 -0.92 11.36
N ILE A 99 4.99 0.20 10.98
CA ILE A 99 4.56 1.02 9.84
C ILE A 99 5.11 0.37 8.57
N VAL A 100 4.22 -0.05 7.69
CA VAL A 100 4.55 -0.97 6.61
C VAL A 100 4.14 -0.40 5.26
N LEU A 101 5.10 -0.30 4.35
CA LEU A 101 4.82 -0.02 2.94
C LEU A 101 4.18 -1.26 2.30
N LEU A 102 2.97 -1.11 1.77
CA LEU A 102 2.23 -2.21 1.14
C LEU A 102 2.36 -2.19 -0.37
N ASN A 103 2.21 -1.00 -0.94
CA ASN A 103 2.26 -0.79 -2.37
C ASN A 103 2.92 0.55 -2.71
N ALA A 104 3.64 0.59 -3.81
CA ALA A 104 4.15 1.82 -4.39
C ALA A 104 4.08 1.70 -5.91
N MET A 105 3.52 2.70 -6.57
CA MET A 105 3.36 2.70 -8.02
C MET A 105 3.47 4.11 -8.58
N THR A 106 3.87 4.18 -9.85
CA THR A 106 3.86 5.39 -10.65
C THR A 106 2.72 5.30 -11.66
N HIS A 107 1.97 6.36 -11.82
CA HIS A 107 0.97 6.48 -12.88
C HIS A 107 1.12 7.81 -13.62
N LEU A 108 0.60 7.85 -14.83
CA LEU A 108 0.49 9.08 -15.59
C LEU A 108 -0.80 9.80 -15.19
N SER A 109 -0.67 11.06 -14.84
CA SER A 109 -1.78 11.99 -14.62
C SER A 109 -1.71 13.08 -15.67
N SER A 110 -2.86 13.51 -16.16
CA SER A 110 -2.93 14.60 -17.16
C SER A 110 -3.71 15.77 -16.57
N ASP A 111 -3.15 16.96 -16.71
CA ASP A 111 -3.81 18.22 -16.38
C ASP A 111 -3.64 19.24 -17.53
N GLU A 112 -4.00 20.50 -17.29
CA GLU A 112 -3.88 21.58 -18.30
C GLU A 112 -2.43 21.84 -18.76
N SER A 113 -1.43 21.43 -17.97
CA SER A 113 -0.01 21.60 -18.27
C SER A 113 0.60 20.41 -19.03
N GLY A 114 -0.12 19.28 -19.12
CA GLY A 114 0.31 18.09 -19.86
C GLY A 114 0.19 16.80 -19.06
N GLU A 115 0.94 15.78 -19.50
CA GLU A 115 1.08 14.50 -18.80
C GLU A 115 2.23 14.57 -17.80
N HIS A 116 1.98 14.09 -16.58
CA HIS A 116 2.92 14.08 -15.47
C HIS A 116 3.01 12.70 -14.85
N GLU A 117 4.20 12.31 -14.44
CA GLU A 117 4.39 11.12 -13.61
C GLU A 117 4.10 11.45 -12.15
N VAL A 118 3.23 10.66 -11.52
CA VAL A 118 2.88 10.78 -10.11
C VAL A 118 3.18 9.47 -9.40
N GLU A 119 4.05 9.53 -8.40
CA GLU A 119 4.36 8.39 -7.54
C GLU A 119 3.38 8.32 -6.37
N ASN A 120 2.82 7.14 -6.12
CA ASN A 120 1.92 6.87 -5.02
C ASN A 120 2.46 5.77 -4.12
N ALA A 121 2.10 5.84 -2.86
CA ALA A 121 2.40 4.79 -1.90
C ALA A 121 1.22 4.54 -0.97
N VAL A 122 0.95 3.27 -0.66
CA VAL A 122 0.00 2.87 0.38
C VAL A 122 0.76 2.27 1.54
N VAL A 123 0.49 2.80 2.72
CA VAL A 123 1.19 2.45 3.97
C VAL A 123 0.17 2.04 5.02
N TYR A 124 0.42 0.90 5.67
CA TYR A 124 -0.30 0.51 6.88
C TYR A 124 0.29 1.22 8.09
N VAL A 125 -0.57 1.84 8.91
CA VAL A 125 -0.18 2.55 10.13
C VAL A 125 -0.99 2.02 11.31
N PRO A 126 -0.34 1.38 12.32
CA PRO A 126 -1.02 0.93 13.53
C PRO A 126 -1.65 2.07 14.33
N ASN A 127 -2.77 1.82 15.01
CA ASN A 127 -3.49 2.81 15.83
C ASN A 127 -2.58 3.49 16.87
N ASN A 128 -1.70 2.73 17.51
CA ASN A 128 -0.77 3.25 18.51
C ASN A 128 0.42 4.05 17.92
N LYS A 129 0.50 4.17 16.57
CA LYS A 129 1.56 4.90 15.84
C LYS A 129 1.07 6.13 15.09
N ARG A 130 -0.20 6.51 15.26
CA ARG A 130 -0.78 7.70 14.61
C ARG A 130 0.02 8.99 14.82
N ASN A 131 0.68 9.14 15.96
CA ASN A 131 1.47 10.33 16.27
C ASN A 131 2.88 10.32 15.63
N SER A 132 3.34 9.22 15.07
CA SER A 132 4.69 9.12 14.51
C SER A 132 4.87 10.01 13.28
N PHE A 133 3.85 10.11 12.44
CA PHE A 133 3.89 10.98 11.27
C PHE A 133 3.70 12.45 11.63
N LEU A 134 2.82 12.77 12.60
CA LEU A 134 2.68 14.13 13.13
C LEU A 134 4.01 14.68 13.65
N LYS A 135 4.77 13.84 14.34
CA LYS A 135 6.11 14.24 14.80
C LYS A 135 7.07 14.54 13.64
N LYS A 136 6.98 13.80 12.54
CA LYS A 136 7.79 14.09 11.34
C LYS A 136 7.41 15.42 10.70
N ILE A 137 6.12 15.77 10.69
CA ILE A 137 5.62 17.07 10.21
C ILE A 137 6.10 18.19 11.14
N GLU A 138 5.96 18.03 12.44
CA GLU A 138 6.43 19.00 13.44
C GLU A 138 7.94 19.25 13.31
N ASP A 139 8.73 18.18 13.24
CA ASP A 139 10.16 18.27 13.01
C ASP A 139 10.50 19.02 11.71
N TYR A 140 9.72 18.84 10.64
CA TYR A 140 9.90 19.56 9.38
C TYR A 140 9.63 21.05 9.52
N VAL A 141 8.57 21.43 10.22
CA VAL A 141 8.16 22.84 10.38
C VAL A 141 9.07 23.60 11.35
N GLN A 142 9.42 22.97 12.48
CA GLN A 142 10.04 23.65 13.63
C GLN A 142 11.56 23.49 13.70
N SER A 143 12.17 22.48 12.98
CA SER A 143 13.60 22.29 13.11
C SER A 143 14.43 23.45 12.56
N GLU A 144 15.56 23.68 13.19
CA GLU A 144 16.61 24.53 12.65
C GLU A 144 17.30 23.86 11.46
N PRO A 145 17.82 24.63 10.50
CA PRO A 145 18.57 24.07 9.39
C PRO A 145 19.85 23.41 9.87
N SER A 146 20.17 22.25 9.26
CA SER A 146 21.48 21.61 9.46
C SER A 146 22.60 22.48 8.90
N GLU A 147 23.86 22.09 9.15
CA GLU A 147 25.05 22.72 8.56
C GLU A 147 25.00 22.81 7.02
N LYS A 148 24.25 21.92 6.39
CA LYS A 148 24.02 21.89 4.93
C LYS A 148 22.81 22.70 4.48
N GLY A 149 22.16 23.45 5.37
CA GLY A 149 20.97 24.26 5.07
C GLY A 149 19.70 23.44 4.86
N THR A 150 19.67 22.15 5.23
CA THR A 150 18.50 21.30 5.09
C THR A 150 17.77 21.11 6.43
N PHE A 151 16.45 20.99 6.39
CA PHE A 151 15.63 20.76 7.56
C PHE A 151 15.34 19.28 7.79
N LYS A 152 15.01 18.93 9.03
CA LYS A 152 14.66 17.56 9.37
C LYS A 152 13.41 17.10 8.61
N ASN A 153 13.41 15.90 8.06
CA ASN A 153 12.34 15.34 7.24
C ASN A 153 11.98 16.13 5.96
N GLN A 154 12.75 17.14 5.58
CA GLN A 154 12.45 18.01 4.44
C GLN A 154 12.18 17.23 3.16
N LYS A 155 13.08 16.31 2.76
CA LYS A 155 12.92 15.53 1.53
C LYS A 155 11.64 14.70 1.52
N LEU A 156 11.24 14.14 2.67
CA LEU A 156 10.00 13.39 2.78
C LEU A 156 8.80 14.32 2.64
N MET A 157 8.73 15.39 3.43
CA MET A 157 7.57 16.28 3.44
C MET A 157 7.37 16.97 2.09
N GLU A 158 8.43 17.52 1.50
CA GLU A 158 8.36 18.20 0.20
C GLU A 158 8.02 17.24 -0.96
N SER A 159 8.23 15.94 -0.78
CA SER A 159 7.86 14.91 -1.77
C SER A 159 6.38 14.56 -1.76
N ILE A 160 5.65 14.89 -0.70
CA ILE A 160 4.23 14.55 -0.55
C ILE A 160 3.37 15.73 -1.01
N GLU A 161 2.48 15.50 -1.95
CA GLU A 161 1.47 16.45 -2.38
C GLU A 161 0.20 16.33 -1.54
N LYS A 162 -0.23 15.09 -1.29
CA LYS A 162 -1.51 14.80 -0.64
C LYS A 162 -1.45 13.53 0.18
N ILE A 163 -2.19 13.53 1.28
CA ILE A 163 -2.42 12.36 2.13
C ILE A 163 -3.92 12.12 2.22
N ARG A 164 -4.35 10.88 2.00
CA ARG A 164 -5.76 10.50 2.09
C ARG A 164 -5.93 9.11 2.68
N PHE A 165 -7.14 8.80 3.13
CA PHE A 165 -7.50 7.43 3.46
C PHE A 165 -7.35 6.55 2.21
N ALA A 166 -6.74 5.36 2.35
CA ALA A 166 -6.62 4.45 1.23
C ALA A 166 -7.88 3.60 1.11
N PHE A 167 -8.44 3.55 -0.09
CA PHE A 167 -9.51 2.65 -0.48
C PHE A 167 -8.92 1.49 -1.30
N TRP A 168 -9.72 0.47 -1.58
CA TRP A 168 -9.26 -0.71 -2.31
C TRP A 168 -8.61 -0.36 -3.67
N ASP A 169 -9.10 0.67 -4.34
CA ASP A 169 -8.56 1.14 -5.63
C ASP A 169 -7.12 1.67 -5.52
N SER A 170 -6.73 2.15 -4.33
CA SER A 170 -5.35 2.55 -4.04
C SER A 170 -4.37 1.37 -3.99
N MET A 171 -4.88 0.15 -3.81
CA MET A 171 -4.11 -1.09 -3.84
C MET A 171 -4.08 -1.74 -5.22
N TRP A 172 -4.92 -1.27 -6.15
CA TRP A 172 -5.05 -1.87 -7.47
C TRP A 172 -3.83 -1.57 -8.34
N THR A 173 -3.13 -2.61 -8.79
CA THR A 173 -1.93 -2.50 -9.62
C THR A 173 -2.17 -2.79 -11.11
N GLY A 174 -3.36 -3.31 -11.44
CA GLY A 174 -3.77 -3.52 -12.83
C GLY A 174 -4.24 -2.23 -13.51
N ARG A 175 -4.63 -2.35 -14.77
CA ARG A 175 -5.15 -1.20 -15.52
C ARG A 175 -6.45 -0.70 -14.88
N PRO A 176 -6.72 0.61 -14.87
CA PRO A 176 -7.93 1.19 -14.27
C PRO A 176 -9.22 0.62 -14.86
N GLU A 177 -9.25 0.31 -16.16
CA GLU A 177 -10.40 -0.25 -16.87
C GLU A 177 -10.74 -1.70 -16.47
N ASP A 178 -9.76 -2.43 -15.91
CA ASP A 178 -9.94 -3.81 -15.44
C ASP A 178 -10.45 -3.87 -13.98
N ARG A 179 -10.69 -2.71 -13.35
CA ARG A 179 -11.18 -2.65 -11.96
C ARG A 179 -12.56 -3.25 -11.85
N PRO A 180 -12.82 -4.16 -10.89
CA PRO A 180 -14.17 -4.61 -10.58
C PRO A 180 -15.06 -3.41 -10.20
N GLN A 181 -16.26 -3.40 -10.73
CA GLN A 181 -17.30 -2.46 -10.35
C GLN A 181 -18.39 -3.26 -9.60
N ASP A 182 -19.63 -3.21 -10.05
CA ASP A 182 -20.73 -3.96 -9.44
C ASP A 182 -20.64 -5.47 -9.70
N THR A 183 -20.05 -5.88 -10.84
CA THR A 183 -19.90 -7.29 -11.20
C THR A 183 -18.62 -7.87 -10.61
N PRO A 184 -18.71 -8.99 -9.85
CA PRO A 184 -17.53 -9.64 -9.29
C PRO A 184 -16.62 -10.21 -10.39
N LEU A 185 -15.33 -9.84 -10.34
CA LEU A 185 -14.28 -10.33 -11.22
C LEU A 185 -13.25 -11.14 -10.44
N TRP A 186 -12.51 -12.03 -11.13
CA TRP A 186 -11.38 -12.73 -10.53
C TRP A 186 -10.21 -11.77 -10.38
N CYS A 187 -9.73 -11.63 -9.15
CA CYS A 187 -8.63 -10.74 -8.77
C CYS A 187 -7.54 -11.54 -8.05
N GLU A 188 -6.29 -11.21 -8.33
CA GLU A 188 -5.16 -11.66 -7.54
C GLU A 188 -5.04 -10.81 -6.28
N VAL A 189 -4.86 -11.47 -5.13
CA VAL A 189 -4.58 -10.81 -3.86
C VAL A 189 -3.21 -11.25 -3.38
N TRP A 190 -2.39 -10.27 -3.07
CA TRP A 190 -1.03 -10.45 -2.61
C TRP A 190 -0.97 -10.18 -1.10
N LEU A 191 -1.03 -11.25 -0.32
CA LEU A 191 -0.96 -11.20 1.13
C LEU A 191 0.50 -11.12 1.56
N ARG A 192 0.83 -10.16 2.41
CA ARG A 192 2.18 -10.01 2.92
C ARG A 192 2.50 -11.07 3.98
N ASN A 193 3.71 -11.58 3.94
CA ASN A 193 4.28 -12.46 4.96
C ASN A 193 5.24 -11.66 5.84
N ASP A 194 4.90 -11.48 7.10
CA ASP A 194 5.76 -10.75 8.05
C ASP A 194 6.92 -11.59 8.60
N LYS A 195 6.80 -12.91 8.52
CA LYS A 195 7.79 -13.85 9.05
C LYS A 195 8.38 -14.69 7.93
N ARG A 196 9.62 -14.38 7.56
CA ARG A 196 10.38 -15.06 6.48
C ARG A 196 10.66 -16.55 6.71
N THR A 197 10.38 -17.11 7.88
CA THR A 197 10.98 -18.39 8.30
C THR A 197 10.00 -19.48 8.76
N VAL A 198 8.69 -19.22 8.81
CA VAL A 198 7.75 -20.21 9.32
C VAL A 198 6.68 -20.49 8.27
N VAL A 199 6.77 -21.66 7.61
CA VAL A 199 5.77 -22.14 6.64
C VAL A 199 4.38 -22.15 7.27
N ASP A 200 4.27 -22.52 8.55
CA ASP A 200 3.00 -22.57 9.29
C ASP A 200 2.33 -21.19 9.43
N ALA A 201 3.11 -20.12 9.66
CA ALA A 201 2.56 -18.76 9.76
C ALA A 201 2.03 -18.23 8.42
N ASN A 202 2.63 -18.65 7.31
CA ASN A 202 2.16 -18.31 5.96
C ASN A 202 0.83 -18.98 5.64
N VAL A 203 0.66 -20.22 6.08
CA VAL A 203 -0.61 -20.96 5.95
C VAL A 203 -1.69 -20.32 6.83
N GLU A 204 -1.35 -19.92 8.06
CA GLU A 204 -2.28 -19.25 8.98
C GLU A 204 -2.85 -17.95 8.40
N ASN A 205 -2.00 -17.09 7.82
CA ASN A 205 -2.43 -15.84 7.19
C ASN A 205 -3.42 -16.08 6.05
N VAL A 206 -3.15 -17.07 5.21
CA VAL A 206 -4.06 -17.41 4.10
C VAL A 206 -5.35 -18.03 4.61
N THR A 207 -5.29 -18.91 5.60
CA THR A 207 -6.47 -19.53 6.20
C THR A 207 -7.38 -18.45 6.77
N ARG A 208 -6.82 -17.53 7.56
CA ARG A 208 -7.57 -16.40 8.12
C ARG A 208 -8.19 -15.51 7.03
N PHE A 209 -7.44 -15.22 5.97
CA PHE A 209 -7.95 -14.45 4.85
C PHE A 209 -9.14 -15.15 4.17
N PHE A 210 -9.06 -16.46 3.96
CA PHE A 210 -10.17 -17.22 3.37
C PHE A 210 -11.39 -17.33 4.31
N GLU A 211 -11.18 -17.37 5.61
CA GLU A 211 -12.28 -17.27 6.60
C GLU A 211 -13.02 -15.93 6.48
N ILE A 212 -12.28 -14.83 6.27
CA ILE A 212 -12.86 -13.50 6.02
C ILE A 212 -13.64 -13.52 4.70
N CYS A 213 -13.05 -14.05 3.62
CA CYS A 213 -13.73 -14.19 2.34
C CYS A 213 -15.04 -14.97 2.46
N ALA A 214 -15.03 -16.08 3.20
CA ALA A 214 -16.24 -16.89 3.43
C ALA A 214 -17.34 -16.11 4.17
N LYS A 215 -16.98 -15.31 5.18
CA LYS A 215 -17.91 -14.46 5.93
C LYS A 215 -18.52 -13.35 5.08
N LEU A 216 -17.74 -12.83 4.12
CA LEU A 216 -18.16 -11.80 3.17
C LEU A 216 -18.80 -12.37 1.89
N ASN A 217 -19.04 -13.70 1.82
CA ASN A 217 -19.52 -14.40 0.63
C ASN A 217 -18.67 -14.14 -0.63
N ILE A 218 -17.35 -14.07 -0.46
CA ILE A 218 -16.39 -13.90 -1.53
C ILE A 218 -15.87 -15.27 -1.93
N ALA A 219 -16.08 -15.66 -3.19
CA ALA A 219 -15.54 -16.92 -3.72
C ALA A 219 -14.02 -16.83 -3.91
N HIS A 220 -13.30 -17.91 -3.62
CA HIS A 220 -11.85 -18.00 -3.80
C HIS A 220 -11.44 -19.30 -4.46
N LYS A 221 -10.21 -19.33 -4.98
CA LYS A 221 -9.54 -20.56 -5.45
C LYS A 221 -8.71 -21.14 -4.30
N ASN A 222 -8.61 -22.47 -4.26
CA ASN A 222 -7.78 -23.15 -3.25
C ASN A 222 -6.28 -23.18 -3.62
N GLN A 223 -5.94 -22.81 -4.86
CA GLN A 223 -4.57 -22.70 -5.31
C GLN A 223 -3.93 -21.45 -4.74
N ILE A 224 -2.76 -21.62 -4.12
CA ILE A 224 -1.99 -20.54 -3.51
C ILE A 224 -0.56 -20.65 -4.02
N LEU A 225 0.01 -19.50 -4.40
CA LEU A 225 1.43 -19.40 -4.69
C LEU A 225 2.14 -18.82 -3.46
N PHE A 226 3.11 -19.54 -2.95
CA PHE A 226 3.89 -19.15 -1.79
C PHE A 226 5.22 -18.56 -2.23
N PHE A 227 5.45 -17.29 -1.87
CA PHE A 227 6.73 -16.60 -2.02
C PHE A 227 7.28 -16.24 -0.63
N PRO A 228 8.59 -16.02 -0.49
CA PRO A 228 9.18 -15.71 0.82
C PRO A 228 8.56 -14.50 1.53
N GLU A 229 8.11 -13.51 0.76
CA GLU A 229 7.59 -12.24 1.30
C GLU A 229 6.08 -12.06 1.10
N ARG A 230 5.45 -12.89 0.28
CA ARG A 230 4.04 -12.76 -0.08
C ARG A 230 3.41 -14.10 -0.43
N ASN A 231 2.11 -14.24 -0.13
CA ASN A 231 1.28 -15.31 -0.66
C ASN A 231 0.33 -14.72 -1.69
N VAL A 232 0.16 -15.41 -2.82
CA VAL A 232 -0.76 -14.96 -3.87
C VAL A 232 -1.92 -15.93 -3.96
N CYS A 233 -3.12 -15.40 -3.86
CA CYS A 233 -4.37 -16.15 -4.00
C CYS A 233 -5.34 -15.43 -4.93
N MET A 234 -6.33 -16.18 -5.41
CA MET A 234 -7.36 -15.67 -6.32
C MET A 234 -8.69 -15.62 -5.61
N ILE A 235 -9.35 -14.48 -5.68
CA ILE A 235 -10.72 -14.27 -5.19
C ILE A 235 -11.61 -13.74 -6.31
N LYS A 236 -12.92 -13.92 -6.18
CA LYS A 236 -13.90 -13.32 -7.09
C LYS A 236 -14.72 -12.30 -6.32
N ALA A 237 -14.46 -11.02 -6.55
CA ALA A 237 -15.05 -9.92 -5.78
C ALA A 237 -15.42 -8.74 -6.67
N ASN A 238 -16.41 -7.96 -6.21
CA ASN A 238 -16.73 -6.64 -6.74
C ASN A 238 -16.09 -5.53 -5.91
N ALA A 239 -16.28 -4.27 -6.30
CA ALA A 239 -15.69 -3.11 -5.63
C ALA A 239 -16.07 -3.02 -4.14
N GLU A 240 -17.34 -3.24 -3.81
CA GLU A 240 -17.84 -3.20 -2.44
C GLU A 240 -17.18 -4.29 -1.57
N GLN A 241 -17.10 -5.52 -2.08
CA GLN A 241 -16.48 -6.63 -1.39
C GLN A 241 -14.97 -6.42 -1.17
N LEU A 242 -14.27 -5.81 -2.14
CA LEU A 242 -12.86 -5.45 -1.99
C LEU A 242 -12.68 -4.38 -0.90
N GLN A 243 -13.58 -3.40 -0.82
CA GLN A 243 -13.56 -2.41 0.27
C GLN A 243 -13.83 -3.07 1.62
N GLN A 244 -14.81 -3.96 1.71
CA GLN A 244 -15.10 -4.71 2.94
C GLN A 244 -13.90 -5.55 3.41
N LEU A 245 -13.11 -6.12 2.48
CA LEU A 245 -11.86 -6.82 2.82
C LEU A 245 -10.81 -5.88 3.41
N MET A 246 -10.74 -4.64 2.95
CA MET A 246 -9.80 -3.66 3.50
C MET A 246 -10.24 -3.12 4.87
N ASP A 247 -11.53 -3.07 5.12
CA ASP A 247 -12.11 -2.51 6.35
C ASP A 247 -12.03 -3.51 7.52
N ASN A 248 -11.76 -4.78 7.24
CA ASN A 248 -11.64 -5.88 8.20
C ASN A 248 -10.25 -6.49 8.19
#